data_4cebb250f6ff2df6ca6b0f5d18973b62
#
_entry.id   4cebb250f6ff2df6ca6b0f5d18973b62
#
_cell.length_a   1.000
_cell.length_b   1.000
_cell.length_c   1.000
_cell.angle_alpha   90.00
_cell.angle_beta   90.00
_cell.angle_gamma   90.00
#
_symmetry.space_group_name_H-M   'P 1'
#
loop_
_entity.id
_entity.type
_entity.pdbx_description
1 polymer ?
#
loop_
_entity_poly.entity_id
_entity_poly.type
_entity_poly.pdbx_seq_one_letter_code
_entity_poly.pdbx_strand_id
1 'polypeptide(L)'
;MSFRTIGFVAGAALALTACGGRAAQDSTAPIRALLSADALMLVSFDANADLSVSRDEAEAGFAREFTRADADNNGALSPIEFSNWSNLVLGGSQIGPYRLDFDRNVDNVITREEFDTEMRARFSQYDGDENGALSRTEFVRLVGQARPPAPRREPTPQMGQRR
;
A
#
# COMPACT_ATOMS: atom_id res chain seq x y z
N MET A 1 32.49 38.87 74.23
CA MET A 1 33.59 38.23 73.44
C MET A 1 32.99 37.57 72.21
N SER A 2 33.24 38.23 71.08
CA SER A 2 32.62 37.85 69.78
C SER A 2 33.48 36.86 69.09
N PHE A 3 32.86 35.79 68.53
CA PHE A 3 33.45 35.00 67.49
C PHE A 3 32.53 34.91 66.27
N ARG A 4 32.99 35.55 65.23
CA ARG A 4 32.38 35.52 63.89
C ARG A 4 32.87 34.28 63.17
N THR A 5 31.97 33.41 62.79
CA THR A 5 32.27 32.28 61.86
C THR A 5 31.74 32.64 60.49
N ILE A 6 32.66 32.64 59.50
CA ILE A 6 32.43 32.89 58.10
C ILE A 6 32.00 31.56 57.48
N GLY A 7 30.76 31.51 56.96
CA GLY A 7 30.26 30.36 56.21
C GLY A 7 30.67 30.45 54.76
N PHE A 8 31.34 29.43 54.28
CA PHE A 8 31.68 29.21 52.89
C PHE A 8 30.46 28.64 52.17
N VAL A 9 29.93 29.35 51.19
CA VAL A 9 28.88 28.84 50.31
C VAL A 9 29.56 28.15 49.13
N ALA A 10 29.52 26.84 49.11
CA ALA A 10 29.93 26.04 47.97
C ALA A 10 28.78 25.95 46.96
N GLY A 11 28.92 26.61 45.82
CA GLY A 11 27.98 26.52 44.72
C GLY A 11 28.14 25.17 43.98
N ALA A 12 27.12 24.35 44.09
CA ALA A 12 27.04 23.11 43.29
C ALA A 12 26.47 23.45 41.93
N ALA A 13 27.29 23.39 40.88
CA ALA A 13 26.86 23.44 39.50
C ALA A 13 26.22 22.10 39.11
N LEU A 14 24.89 22.10 38.94
CA LEU A 14 24.18 20.98 38.36
C LEU A 14 24.40 20.98 36.84
N ALA A 15 25.23 20.08 36.34
CA ALA A 15 25.33 19.75 34.92
C ALA A 15 24.11 18.89 34.54
N LEU A 16 23.15 19.50 33.87
CA LEU A 16 22.06 18.79 33.21
C LEU A 16 22.61 18.09 31.96
N THR A 17 23.01 16.84 32.09
CA THR A 17 23.23 15.95 30.94
C THR A 17 21.88 15.61 30.36
N ALA A 18 21.49 16.31 29.31
CA ALA A 18 20.36 15.89 28.48
C ALA A 18 20.74 14.59 27.75
N CYS A 19 20.44 13.45 28.35
CA CYS A 19 20.36 12.20 27.63
C CYS A 19 19.23 12.31 26.63
N GLY A 20 19.56 12.61 25.37
CA GLY A 20 18.67 12.44 24.23
C GLY A 20 18.33 10.95 24.11
N GLY A 21 17.31 10.51 24.83
CA GLY A 21 16.75 9.19 24.66
C GLY A 21 16.24 9.09 23.24
N ARG A 22 16.92 8.31 22.40
CA ARG A 22 16.31 7.78 21.19
C ARG A 22 15.06 7.06 21.65
N ALA A 23 13.90 7.61 21.30
CA ALA A 23 12.64 6.89 21.49
C ALA A 23 12.81 5.52 20.83
N ALA A 24 12.84 4.48 21.64
CA ALA A 24 12.78 3.12 21.13
C ALA A 24 11.48 3.05 20.34
N GLN A 25 11.59 2.77 19.04
CA GLN A 25 10.42 2.53 18.22
C GLN A 25 9.68 1.37 18.88
N ASP A 26 8.45 1.64 19.29
CA ASP A 26 7.59 0.66 19.93
C ASP A 26 7.37 -0.49 18.93
N SER A 27 8.09 -1.58 19.13
CA SER A 27 8.02 -2.78 18.28
C SER A 27 6.67 -3.49 18.38
N THR A 28 5.78 -3.00 19.25
CA THR A 28 4.41 -3.52 19.44
C THR A 28 3.39 -2.77 18.57
N ALA A 29 3.77 -1.71 17.88
CA ALA A 29 2.86 -1.04 16.97
C ALA A 29 2.45 -2.01 15.85
N PRO A 30 1.14 -2.15 15.57
CA PRO A 30 0.69 -3.07 14.53
C PRO A 30 1.27 -2.67 13.18
N ILE A 31 1.78 -3.67 12.46
CA ILE A 31 2.24 -3.47 11.08
C ILE A 31 1.03 -3.01 10.27
N ARG A 32 1.07 -1.79 9.76
CA ARG A 32 0.02 -1.28 8.88
C ARG A 32 0.32 -1.76 7.46
N ALA A 33 -0.44 -2.73 7.01
CA ALA A 33 -0.48 -3.12 5.60
C ALA A 33 -1.70 -2.45 4.96
N LEU A 34 -1.52 -1.80 3.83
CA LEU A 34 -2.63 -1.39 2.97
C LEU A 34 -2.79 -2.48 1.91
N LEU A 35 -3.99 -3.04 1.86
CA LEU A 35 -4.47 -3.82 0.75
C LEU A 35 -5.32 -2.88 -0.12
N SER A 36 -5.05 -2.84 -1.41
CA SER A 36 -5.96 -2.17 -2.34
C SER A 36 -7.26 -2.97 -2.47
N ALA A 37 -8.30 -2.34 -2.98
CA ALA A 37 -9.55 -3.03 -3.26
C ALA A 37 -9.35 -4.19 -4.24
N ASP A 38 -8.49 -4.00 -5.26
CA ASP A 38 -8.12 -5.05 -6.22
C ASP A 38 -7.44 -6.23 -5.53
N ALA A 39 -6.51 -5.95 -4.61
CA ALA A 39 -5.82 -7.02 -3.87
C ALA A 39 -6.80 -7.83 -3.02
N LEU A 40 -7.77 -7.17 -2.35
CA LEU A 40 -8.79 -7.86 -1.57
C LEU A 40 -9.67 -8.76 -2.46
N MET A 41 -10.04 -8.29 -3.65
CA MET A 41 -10.80 -9.07 -4.61
C MET A 41 -9.98 -10.28 -5.09
N LEU A 42 -8.74 -10.06 -5.53
CA LEU A 42 -7.88 -11.12 -6.03
C LEU A 42 -7.61 -12.19 -4.95
N VAL A 43 -7.35 -11.79 -3.71
CA VAL A 43 -7.19 -12.73 -2.58
C VAL A 43 -8.43 -13.61 -2.38
N SER A 44 -9.63 -13.09 -2.68
CA SER A 44 -10.87 -13.87 -2.55
C SER A 44 -11.03 -14.98 -3.59
N PHE A 45 -10.15 -15.04 -4.57
CA PHE A 45 -10.17 -16.07 -5.61
C PHE A 45 -9.44 -17.36 -5.22
N ASP A 46 -8.67 -17.35 -4.14
CA ASP A 46 -8.06 -18.54 -3.52
C ASP A 46 -9.17 -19.53 -3.12
N ALA A 47 -9.47 -20.47 -4.02
CA ALA A 47 -10.60 -21.39 -3.85
C ALA A 47 -10.22 -22.64 -3.05
N ASN A 48 -8.94 -23.01 -3.06
CA ASN A 48 -8.41 -24.19 -2.38
C ASN A 48 -7.84 -23.86 -0.98
N ALA A 49 -7.76 -22.56 -0.64
CA ALA A 49 -7.24 -22.04 0.61
C ALA A 49 -5.74 -22.40 0.86
N ASP A 50 -4.95 -22.51 -0.19
CA ASP A 50 -3.50 -22.75 -0.10
C ASP A 50 -2.68 -21.49 0.13
N LEU A 51 -3.35 -20.31 0.23
CA LEU A 51 -2.76 -18.98 0.47
C LEU A 51 -2.05 -18.39 -0.75
N SER A 52 -2.34 -18.93 -1.90
CA SER A 52 -1.91 -18.45 -3.21
C SER A 52 -3.11 -18.34 -4.14
N VAL A 53 -3.02 -17.52 -5.18
CA VAL A 53 -4.04 -17.47 -6.22
C VAL A 53 -3.38 -17.85 -7.54
N SER A 54 -3.62 -19.05 -7.99
CA SER A 54 -3.15 -19.50 -9.29
C SER A 54 -3.86 -18.77 -10.43
N ARG A 55 -3.29 -18.82 -11.63
CA ARG A 55 -3.92 -18.24 -12.80
C ARG A 55 -5.30 -18.86 -13.10
N ASP A 56 -5.45 -20.16 -12.89
CA ASP A 56 -6.73 -20.84 -13.11
C ASP A 56 -7.81 -20.38 -12.11
N GLU A 57 -7.43 -20.16 -10.85
CA GLU A 57 -8.32 -19.62 -9.84
C GLU A 57 -8.68 -18.17 -10.12
N ALA A 58 -7.73 -17.39 -10.61
CA ALA A 58 -7.97 -16.01 -11.02
C ALA A 58 -8.96 -15.96 -12.20
N GLU A 59 -8.76 -16.74 -13.26
CA GLU A 59 -9.67 -16.81 -14.41
C GLU A 59 -11.09 -17.24 -13.99
N ALA A 60 -11.19 -18.25 -13.12
CA ALA A 60 -12.49 -18.63 -12.54
C ALA A 60 -13.10 -17.51 -11.70
N GLY A 61 -12.26 -16.75 -10.98
CA GLY A 61 -12.66 -15.56 -10.23
C GLY A 61 -13.20 -14.47 -11.14
N PHE A 62 -12.51 -14.14 -12.22
CA PHE A 62 -12.95 -13.15 -13.21
C PHE A 62 -14.31 -13.52 -13.80
N ALA A 63 -14.50 -14.80 -14.11
CA ALA A 63 -15.77 -15.29 -14.60
C ALA A 63 -16.92 -15.07 -13.61
N ARG A 64 -16.67 -15.35 -12.33
CA ARG A 64 -17.67 -15.11 -11.27
C ARG A 64 -17.99 -13.64 -11.09
N GLU A 65 -16.97 -12.79 -11.09
CA GLU A 65 -17.17 -11.37 -10.91
C GLU A 65 -17.92 -10.72 -12.08
N PHE A 66 -17.61 -11.11 -13.32
CA PHE A 66 -18.37 -10.65 -14.47
C PHE A 66 -19.84 -11.08 -14.39
N THR A 67 -20.11 -12.36 -14.11
CA THR A 67 -21.48 -12.88 -13.95
C THR A 67 -22.23 -12.17 -12.82
N ARG A 68 -21.54 -11.79 -11.75
CA ARG A 68 -22.13 -11.00 -10.66
C ARG A 68 -22.49 -9.58 -11.09
N ALA A 69 -21.64 -9.00 -11.94
CA ALA A 69 -21.82 -7.64 -12.43
C ALA A 69 -22.91 -7.54 -13.49
N ASP A 70 -22.99 -8.52 -14.40
CA ASP A 70 -23.97 -8.61 -15.49
C ASP A 70 -25.35 -9.04 -14.92
N ALA A 71 -26.09 -8.05 -14.43
CA ALA A 71 -27.34 -8.29 -13.70
C ALA A 71 -28.49 -8.71 -14.62
N ASP A 72 -28.50 -8.25 -15.86
CA ASP A 72 -29.51 -8.57 -16.85
C ASP A 72 -29.14 -9.77 -17.74
N ASN A 73 -27.92 -10.31 -17.56
CA ASN A 73 -27.35 -11.46 -18.27
C ASN A 73 -27.30 -11.26 -19.81
N ASN A 74 -27.01 -10.04 -20.24
CA ASN A 74 -26.91 -9.72 -21.67
C ASN A 74 -25.49 -9.97 -22.23
N GLY A 75 -24.51 -10.32 -21.39
CA GLY A 75 -23.14 -10.63 -21.76
C GLY A 75 -22.24 -9.40 -21.86
N ALA A 76 -22.68 -8.25 -21.38
CA ALA A 76 -21.90 -7.02 -21.34
C ALA A 76 -22.30 -6.19 -20.11
N LEU A 77 -21.43 -5.31 -19.65
CA LEU A 77 -21.73 -4.44 -18.51
C LEU A 77 -22.04 -3.03 -19.00
N SER A 78 -23.22 -2.57 -18.63
CA SER A 78 -23.55 -1.14 -18.73
C SER A 78 -22.79 -0.32 -17.68
N PRO A 79 -22.69 1.01 -17.81
CA PRO A 79 -22.09 1.88 -16.80
C PRO A 79 -22.73 1.75 -15.40
N ILE A 80 -24.01 1.45 -15.34
CA ILE A 80 -24.77 1.29 -14.08
C ILE A 80 -24.37 -0.04 -13.43
N GLU A 81 -24.32 -1.12 -14.17
CA GLU A 81 -23.93 -2.44 -13.68
C GLU A 81 -22.50 -2.46 -13.19
N PHE A 82 -21.58 -1.88 -13.96
CA PHE A 82 -20.20 -1.71 -13.53
C PHE A 82 -20.10 -0.87 -12.24
N SER A 83 -20.85 0.23 -12.14
CA SER A 83 -20.85 1.06 -10.94
C SER A 83 -21.37 0.30 -9.73
N ASN A 84 -22.44 -0.48 -9.89
CA ASN A 84 -23.02 -1.29 -8.82
C ASN A 84 -22.05 -2.38 -8.35
N TRP A 85 -21.43 -3.08 -9.29
CA TRP A 85 -20.41 -4.08 -8.99
C TRP A 85 -19.19 -3.47 -8.29
N SER A 86 -18.65 -2.38 -8.82
CA SER A 86 -17.51 -1.67 -8.23
C SER A 86 -17.79 -1.20 -6.80
N ASN A 87 -18.99 -0.66 -6.54
CA ASN A 87 -19.38 -0.25 -5.20
C ASN A 87 -19.53 -1.45 -4.25
N LEU A 88 -20.06 -2.56 -4.71
CA LEU A 88 -20.27 -3.76 -3.89
C LEU A 88 -18.96 -4.46 -3.54
N VAL A 89 -18.08 -4.65 -4.53
CA VAL A 89 -16.87 -5.47 -4.40
C VAL A 89 -15.69 -4.66 -3.89
N LEU A 90 -15.62 -3.39 -4.23
CA LEU A 90 -14.45 -2.55 -4.03
C LEU A 90 -14.67 -1.39 -3.06
N GLY A 91 -15.87 -1.30 -2.49
CA GLY A 91 -16.17 -0.33 -1.43
C GLY A 91 -16.40 1.10 -1.91
N GLY A 92 -16.53 1.34 -3.20
CA GLY A 92 -16.92 2.62 -3.76
C GLY A 92 -16.04 3.15 -4.90
N SER A 93 -16.68 3.88 -5.78
CA SER A 93 -16.11 4.42 -7.03
C SER A 93 -14.95 5.44 -6.85
N GLN A 94 -14.64 5.84 -5.63
CA GLN A 94 -13.58 6.82 -5.36
C GLN A 94 -12.18 6.20 -5.20
N ILE A 95 -12.11 4.88 -5.01
CA ILE A 95 -10.86 4.17 -4.75
C ILE A 95 -10.42 3.35 -5.97
N GLY A 96 -11.24 3.32 -7.04
CA GLY A 96 -11.06 2.51 -8.26
C GLY A 96 -11.44 1.03 -8.05
N PRO A 97 -11.49 0.21 -9.07
CA PRO A 97 -11.12 0.50 -10.44
C PRO A 97 -12.09 1.46 -11.14
N TYR A 98 -11.55 2.24 -12.06
CA TYR A 98 -12.36 3.17 -12.82
C TYR A 98 -12.94 2.48 -14.05
N ARG A 99 -14.17 2.84 -14.43
CA ARG A 99 -14.85 2.29 -15.60
C ARG A 99 -13.99 2.37 -16.88
N LEU A 100 -13.29 3.49 -17.08
CA LEU A 100 -12.46 3.70 -18.28
C LEU A 100 -11.19 2.82 -18.33
N ASP A 101 -10.83 2.15 -17.25
CA ASP A 101 -9.76 1.15 -17.29
C ASP A 101 -10.26 -0.11 -18.01
N PHE A 102 -11.55 -0.42 -17.89
CA PHE A 102 -12.20 -1.56 -18.51
C PHE A 102 -12.76 -1.23 -19.90
N ASP A 103 -13.48 -0.11 -20.04
CA ASP A 103 -14.07 0.36 -21.30
C ASP A 103 -13.01 1.08 -22.14
N ARG A 104 -12.17 0.30 -22.82
CA ARG A 104 -11.01 0.83 -23.56
C ARG A 104 -11.37 1.52 -24.87
N ASN A 105 -12.47 1.12 -25.47
CA ASN A 105 -12.97 1.69 -26.72
C ASN A 105 -13.88 2.90 -26.50
N VAL A 106 -14.27 3.14 -25.23
CA VAL A 106 -15.09 4.27 -24.79
C VAL A 106 -16.50 4.28 -25.45
N ASP A 107 -17.05 3.08 -25.70
CA ASP A 107 -18.39 2.93 -26.25
C ASP A 107 -19.49 2.88 -25.19
N ASN A 108 -19.12 2.97 -23.90
CA ASN A 108 -19.98 2.86 -22.72
C ASN A 108 -20.55 1.45 -22.48
N VAL A 109 -19.95 0.45 -23.06
CA VAL A 109 -20.28 -0.95 -22.82
C VAL A 109 -18.96 -1.67 -22.49
N ILE A 110 -18.95 -2.47 -21.44
CA ILE A 110 -17.78 -3.28 -21.10
C ILE A 110 -18.11 -4.73 -21.49
N THR A 111 -17.49 -5.18 -22.55
CA THR A 111 -17.63 -6.57 -23.00
C THR A 111 -16.92 -7.51 -22.05
N ARG A 112 -17.24 -8.80 -22.11
CA ARG A 112 -16.55 -9.83 -21.36
C ARG A 112 -15.05 -9.84 -21.64
N GLU A 113 -14.67 -9.66 -22.91
CA GLU A 113 -13.27 -9.64 -23.31
C GLU A 113 -12.50 -8.45 -22.73
N GLU A 114 -13.09 -7.26 -22.71
CA GLU A 114 -12.50 -6.06 -22.09
C GLU A 114 -12.34 -6.25 -20.59
N PHE A 115 -13.37 -6.77 -19.94
CA PHE A 115 -13.33 -7.08 -18.51
C PHE A 115 -12.20 -8.05 -18.17
N ASP A 116 -12.14 -9.20 -18.83
CA ASP A 116 -11.12 -10.23 -18.61
C ASP A 116 -9.72 -9.71 -18.93
N THR A 117 -9.57 -8.86 -19.97
CA THR A 117 -8.30 -8.27 -20.34
C THR A 117 -7.76 -7.34 -19.24
N GLU A 118 -8.61 -6.50 -18.69
CA GLU A 118 -8.21 -5.60 -17.60
C GLU A 118 -7.93 -6.40 -16.32
N MET A 119 -8.73 -7.40 -15.99
CA MET A 119 -8.50 -8.25 -14.83
C MET A 119 -7.17 -9.01 -14.90
N ARG A 120 -6.80 -9.53 -16.08
CA ARG A 120 -5.49 -10.15 -16.31
C ARG A 120 -4.35 -9.15 -16.19
N ALA A 121 -4.54 -7.93 -16.68
CA ALA A 121 -3.54 -6.87 -16.52
C ALA A 121 -3.30 -6.55 -15.03
N ARG A 122 -4.36 -6.47 -14.23
CA ARG A 122 -4.27 -6.29 -12.78
C ARG A 122 -3.58 -7.46 -12.09
N PHE A 123 -3.94 -8.69 -12.43
CA PHE A 123 -3.25 -9.88 -11.93
C PHE A 123 -1.74 -9.79 -12.18
N SER A 124 -1.34 -9.48 -13.42
CA SER A 124 0.09 -9.36 -13.79
C SER A 124 0.81 -8.20 -13.07
N GLN A 125 0.11 -7.15 -12.64
CA GLN A 125 0.70 -6.08 -11.84
C GLN A 125 1.08 -6.52 -10.43
N TYR A 126 0.40 -7.54 -9.90
CA TYR A 126 0.69 -8.12 -8.59
C TYR A 126 1.68 -9.28 -8.67
N ASP A 127 1.72 -10.03 -9.77
CA ASP A 127 2.65 -11.14 -10.04
C ASP A 127 4.06 -10.57 -10.29
N GLY A 128 4.74 -10.24 -9.20
CA GLY A 128 6.01 -9.54 -9.25
C GLY A 128 7.21 -10.40 -9.63
N ASP A 129 7.12 -11.70 -9.45
CA ASP A 129 8.13 -12.69 -9.83
C ASP A 129 7.77 -13.44 -11.12
N GLU A 130 6.63 -13.09 -11.73
CA GLU A 130 6.13 -13.64 -13.02
C GLU A 130 5.97 -15.17 -12.99
N ASN A 131 5.68 -15.75 -11.83
CA ASN A 131 5.50 -17.20 -11.68
C ASN A 131 4.10 -17.69 -12.06
N GLY A 132 3.16 -16.77 -12.31
CA GLY A 132 1.78 -17.06 -12.68
C GLY A 132 0.86 -17.40 -11.51
N ALA A 133 1.29 -17.10 -10.29
CA ALA A 133 0.49 -17.26 -9.09
C ALA A 133 0.74 -16.09 -8.15
N LEU A 134 -0.29 -15.60 -7.48
CA LEU A 134 -0.16 -14.50 -6.53
C LEU A 134 -0.01 -15.05 -5.11
N SER A 135 1.13 -14.85 -4.53
CA SER A 135 1.40 -15.15 -3.13
C SER A 135 0.91 -14.03 -2.20
N ARG A 136 0.77 -14.31 -0.90
CA ARG A 136 0.38 -13.29 0.09
C ARG A 136 1.36 -12.12 0.18
N THR A 137 2.64 -12.34 -0.11
CA THR A 137 3.65 -11.30 -0.06
C THR A 137 3.52 -10.30 -1.21
N GLU A 138 2.93 -10.69 -2.31
CA GLU A 138 2.68 -9.84 -3.47
C GLU A 138 1.46 -8.95 -3.29
N PHE A 139 0.46 -9.38 -2.52
CA PHE A 139 -0.70 -8.56 -2.19
C PHE A 139 -0.41 -7.47 -1.15
N VAL A 140 0.59 -7.68 -0.28
CA VAL A 140 0.83 -6.81 0.87
C VAL A 140 1.83 -5.73 0.52
N ARG A 141 1.37 -4.50 0.33
CA ARG A 141 2.25 -3.34 0.34
C ARG A 141 2.38 -2.81 1.75
N LEU A 142 3.57 -2.96 2.34
CA LEU A 142 3.85 -2.38 3.64
C LEU A 142 3.88 -0.85 3.52
N VAL A 143 2.89 -0.20 4.13
CA VAL A 143 2.86 1.26 4.23
C VAL A 143 3.51 1.64 5.55
N GLY A 144 4.68 2.26 5.49
CA GLY A 144 5.28 2.82 6.69
C GLY A 144 6.78 2.77 6.83
N GLN A 145 7.52 2.28 5.88
CA GLN A 145 8.94 2.62 5.81
C GLN A 145 9.12 3.76 4.81
N ALA A 146 8.88 4.99 5.29
CA ALA A 146 9.42 6.14 4.61
C ALA A 146 10.91 5.85 4.39
N ARG A 147 11.32 5.81 3.12
CA ARG A 147 12.74 5.67 2.75
C ARG A 147 13.51 6.64 3.63
N PRO A 148 14.53 6.19 4.39
CA PRO A 148 15.32 7.11 5.18
C PRO A 148 15.77 8.26 4.28
N PRO A 149 15.69 9.51 4.72
CA PRO A 149 16.17 10.62 3.92
C PRO A 149 17.61 10.31 3.51
N ALA A 150 17.91 10.47 2.21
CA ALA A 150 19.24 10.25 1.70
C ALA A 150 20.23 11.04 2.57
N PRO A 151 21.39 10.46 2.95
CA PRO A 151 22.36 11.17 3.76
C PRO A 151 22.66 12.50 3.08
N ARG A 152 22.51 13.60 3.83
CA ARG A 152 22.83 14.94 3.35
C ARG A 152 24.28 14.90 2.87
N ARG A 153 24.49 15.09 1.59
CA ARG A 153 25.85 15.29 1.08
C ARG A 153 26.40 16.53 1.78
N GLU A 154 27.38 16.34 2.64
CA GLU A 154 28.13 17.47 3.19
C GLU A 154 28.73 18.24 2.02
N PRO A 155 28.64 19.58 2.01
CA PRO A 155 29.29 20.36 0.98
C PRO A 155 30.79 20.09 1.03
N THR A 156 31.35 19.62 -0.05
CA THR A 156 32.79 19.40 -0.21
C THR A 156 33.49 20.74 0.07
N PRO A 157 34.44 20.81 1.00
CA PRO A 157 35.19 22.02 1.22
C PRO A 157 35.86 22.46 -0.08
N GLN A 158 35.50 23.64 -0.59
CA GLN A 158 36.21 24.22 -1.72
C GLN A 158 37.63 24.51 -1.28
N MET A 159 38.58 23.72 -1.77
CA MET A 159 39.97 23.98 -1.63
C MET A 159 40.28 25.30 -2.29
N GLY A 160 40.52 26.33 -1.46
CA GLY A 160 40.81 27.67 -1.92
C GLY A 160 42.01 27.67 -2.88
N GLN A 161 41.75 28.13 -4.10
CA GLN A 161 42.81 28.50 -5.00
C GLN A 161 43.62 29.65 -4.39
N ARG A 162 44.78 29.35 -3.90
CA ARG A 162 45.78 30.38 -3.57
C ARG A 162 46.35 30.89 -4.90
N ARG A 163 46.20 32.18 -5.14
CA ARG A 163 47.01 32.95 -6.07
C ARG A 163 48.33 33.35 -5.40
#